data_ec8de6259750200885f094d93a3cdd17
#
_entry.id   ec8de6259750200885f094d93a3cdd17
#
_cell.length_a   1.000
_cell.length_b   1.000
_cell.length_c   1.000
_cell.angle_alpha   90.00
_cell.angle_beta   90.00
_cell.angle_gamma   90.00
#
_symmetry.space_group_name_H-M   'P 1'
#
loop_
_entity.id
_entity.type
_entity.pdbx_description
1 polymer ?
#
loop_
_entity_poly.entity_id
_entity_poly.type
_entity_poly.pdbx_seq_one_letter_code
_entity_poly.pdbx_strand_id
1 'polypeptide(L)'
;MLNSRRLILAHLWLAFGVFGVAIVLGAWQMLIRSPLRAWISDPEWYYRSLTAHGTIMGYVFPTLVAMGFGYAITESSLGQPLIGRRWAWVGFALVLV
;
A
#
# COMPACT_ATOMS: atom_id res chain seq x y z
N MET A 1 -16.78 -2.11 17.51
CA MET A 1 -17.10 -2.56 16.15
C MET A 1 -16.83 -1.50 15.09
N LEU A 2 -17.40 -0.29 15.20
CA LEU A 2 -17.16 0.77 14.22
C LEU A 2 -15.68 1.10 14.05
N ASN A 3 -14.91 1.11 15.15
CA ASN A 3 -13.47 1.43 15.08
C ASN A 3 -12.65 0.35 14.39
N SER A 4 -12.98 -0.92 14.60
CA SER A 4 -12.29 -2.02 13.94
C SER A 4 -12.61 -2.06 12.45
N ARG A 5 -13.86 -1.83 12.08
CA ARG A 5 -14.25 -1.73 10.68
C ARG A 5 -13.52 -0.58 9.98
N ARG A 6 -13.43 0.58 10.66
CA ARG A 6 -12.68 1.71 10.12
C ARG A 6 -11.21 1.39 9.96
N LEU A 7 -10.61 0.72 10.92
CA LEU A 7 -9.21 0.30 10.87
C LEU A 7 -8.96 -0.64 9.67
N ILE A 8 -9.81 -1.65 9.50
CA ILE A 8 -9.73 -2.60 8.39
C ILE A 8 -9.86 -1.88 7.05
N LEU A 9 -10.89 -1.03 6.94
CA LEU A 9 -11.12 -0.27 5.72
C LEU A 9 -9.98 0.71 5.44
N ALA A 10 -9.41 1.33 6.46
CA ALA A 10 -8.28 2.24 6.30
C ALA A 10 -7.07 1.53 5.69
N HIS A 11 -6.74 0.33 6.18
CA HIS A 11 -5.66 -0.47 5.61
C HIS A 11 -5.93 -0.85 4.15
N LEU A 12 -7.15 -1.29 3.85
CA LEU A 12 -7.51 -1.70 2.49
C LEU A 12 -7.55 -0.50 1.54
N TRP A 13 -8.11 0.62 1.96
CA TRP A 13 -8.13 1.84 1.15
C TRP A 13 -6.73 2.35 0.87
N LEU A 14 -5.87 2.37 1.87
CA LEU A 14 -4.47 2.76 1.69
C LEU A 14 -3.76 1.79 0.75
N ALA A 15 -3.99 0.48 0.91
CA ALA A 15 -3.41 -0.54 0.03
C ALA A 15 -3.78 -0.29 -1.45
N PHE A 16 -5.04 -0.07 -1.74
CA PHE A 16 -5.49 0.18 -3.10
C PHE A 16 -5.03 1.55 -3.62
N GLY A 17 -4.92 2.54 -2.75
CA GLY A 17 -4.37 3.85 -3.12
C GLY A 17 -2.91 3.75 -3.56
N VAL A 18 -2.07 3.11 -2.77
CA VAL A 18 -0.65 2.92 -3.13
C VAL A 18 -0.49 1.99 -4.33
N PHE A 19 -1.39 1.01 -4.48
CA PHE A 19 -1.42 0.16 -5.67
C PHE A 19 -1.65 0.98 -6.94
N GLY A 20 -2.58 1.94 -6.88
CA GLY A 20 -2.83 2.86 -7.99
C GLY A 20 -1.59 3.67 -8.35
N VAL A 21 -0.87 4.18 -7.34
CA VAL A 21 0.40 4.87 -7.55
C VAL A 21 1.43 3.94 -8.21
N ALA A 22 1.51 2.70 -7.75
CA ALA A 22 2.43 1.72 -8.31
C ALA A 22 2.13 1.42 -9.79
N ILE A 23 0.85 1.35 -10.16
CA ILE A 23 0.43 1.16 -11.55
C ILE A 23 0.93 2.33 -12.42
N VAL A 24 0.74 3.56 -11.95
CA VAL A 24 1.21 4.75 -12.68
C VAL A 24 2.73 4.72 -12.84
N LEU A 25 3.46 4.37 -11.79
CA LEU A 25 4.93 4.26 -11.85
C LEU A 25 5.36 3.16 -12.82
N GLY A 26 4.66 2.04 -12.87
CA GLY A 26 4.92 0.97 -13.84
C GLY A 26 4.72 1.43 -15.27
N ALA A 27 3.64 2.14 -15.55
CA ALA A 27 3.37 2.72 -16.87
C ALA A 27 4.46 3.73 -17.26
N TRP A 28 4.90 4.55 -16.33
CA TRP A 28 6.01 5.48 -16.52
C TRP A 28 7.30 4.76 -16.92
N GLN A 29 7.61 3.65 -16.27
CA GLN A 29 8.78 2.85 -16.62
C GLN A 29 8.68 2.28 -18.04
N MET A 30 7.49 1.85 -18.45
CA MET A 30 7.26 1.38 -19.81
C MET A 30 7.51 2.49 -20.84
N LEU A 31 7.05 3.72 -20.56
CA LEU A 31 7.29 4.87 -21.43
C LEU A 31 8.78 5.17 -21.57
N ILE A 32 9.53 5.11 -20.48
CA ILE A 32 10.97 5.37 -20.50
C ILE A 32 11.73 4.32 -21.30
N ARG A 33 11.24 3.08 -21.30
CA ARG A 33 11.83 1.99 -22.08
C ARG A 33 11.39 1.98 -23.55
N SER A 34 10.45 2.85 -23.92
CA SER A 34 9.92 2.96 -25.27
C SER A 34 10.74 3.97 -26.10
N PRO A 35 10.48 4.08 -27.41
CA PRO A 35 11.09 5.14 -28.23
C PRO A 35 10.80 6.56 -27.75
N LEU A 36 9.77 6.74 -26.91
CA LEU A 36 9.42 8.03 -26.34
C LEU A 36 10.39 8.49 -25.23
N ARG A 37 11.33 7.66 -24.82
CA ARG A 37 12.31 7.97 -23.79
C ARG A 37 13.12 9.26 -24.05
N ALA A 38 13.29 9.61 -25.30
CA ALA A 38 14.01 10.83 -25.67
C ALA A 38 13.35 12.10 -25.13
N TRP A 39 12.06 12.03 -24.81
CA TRP A 39 11.27 13.16 -24.30
C TRP A 39 11.22 13.19 -22.77
N ILE A 40 11.63 12.09 -22.11
CA ILE A 40 11.40 11.85 -20.69
C ILE A 40 12.64 11.20 -20.07
N SER A 41 13.84 11.66 -20.41
CA SER A 41 15.06 10.96 -20.00
C SER A 41 15.76 11.65 -18.82
N ASP A 42 15.29 11.36 -17.61
CA ASP A 42 16.06 11.60 -16.41
C ASP A 42 16.33 10.25 -15.73
N PRO A 43 17.58 9.74 -15.77
CA PRO A 43 17.91 8.44 -15.15
C PRO A 43 17.59 8.39 -13.66
N GLU A 44 17.73 9.48 -12.94
CA GLU A 44 17.43 9.51 -11.51
C GLU A 44 15.95 9.22 -11.25
N TRP A 45 15.05 9.86 -12.00
CA TRP A 45 13.62 9.63 -11.86
C TRP A 45 13.24 8.20 -12.27
N TYR A 46 13.90 7.64 -13.28
CA TYR A 46 13.68 6.25 -13.66
C TYR A 46 13.99 5.30 -12.51
N TYR A 47 15.16 5.44 -11.89
CA TYR A 47 15.56 4.56 -10.80
C TYR A 47 14.72 4.78 -9.55
N ARG A 48 14.33 6.00 -9.26
CA ARG A 48 13.41 6.28 -8.15
C ARG A 48 12.05 5.62 -8.39
N SER A 49 11.50 5.73 -9.58
CA SER A 49 10.22 5.11 -9.92
C SER A 49 10.30 3.59 -9.89
N LEU A 50 11.40 3.01 -10.35
CA LEU A 50 11.64 1.59 -10.30
C LEU A 50 11.66 1.08 -8.86
N THR A 51 12.39 1.75 -7.98
CA THR A 51 12.49 1.39 -6.57
C THR A 51 11.13 1.55 -5.87
N ALA A 52 10.44 2.67 -6.08
CA ALA A 52 9.12 2.91 -5.48
C ALA A 52 8.10 1.89 -5.97
N HIS A 53 8.04 1.64 -7.26
CA HIS A 53 7.13 0.63 -7.84
C HIS A 53 7.39 -0.75 -7.23
N GLY A 54 8.64 -1.21 -7.20
CA GLY A 54 8.98 -2.51 -6.65
C GLY A 54 8.71 -2.61 -5.15
N THR A 55 9.02 -1.59 -4.39
CA THR A 55 8.77 -1.55 -2.94
C THR A 55 7.28 -1.57 -2.64
N ILE A 56 6.48 -0.77 -3.34
CA ILE A 56 5.03 -0.74 -3.14
C ILE A 56 4.42 -2.09 -3.48
N MET A 57 4.76 -2.65 -4.64
CA MET A 57 4.19 -3.92 -5.10
C MET A 57 4.65 -5.11 -4.28
N GLY A 58 5.92 -5.12 -3.85
CA GLY A 58 6.50 -6.26 -3.13
C GLY A 58 6.26 -6.24 -1.62
N TYR A 59 6.19 -5.07 -1.00
CA TYR A 59 6.13 -4.95 0.46
C TYR A 59 4.93 -4.16 0.96
N VAL A 60 4.72 -2.95 0.46
CA VAL A 60 3.71 -2.04 1.06
C VAL A 60 2.30 -2.55 0.79
N PHE A 61 1.95 -2.79 -0.46
CA PHE A 61 0.62 -3.25 -0.84
C PHE A 61 0.28 -4.61 -0.20
N PRO A 62 1.12 -5.67 -0.34
CA PRO A 62 0.81 -6.96 0.28
C PRO A 62 0.71 -6.89 1.80
N THR A 63 1.57 -6.12 2.45
CA THR A 63 1.55 -5.98 3.91
C THR A 63 0.25 -5.32 4.38
N LEU A 64 -0.16 -4.24 3.74
CA LEU A 64 -1.40 -3.54 4.10
C LEU A 64 -2.63 -4.43 3.89
N VAL A 65 -2.68 -5.17 2.79
CA VAL A 65 -3.77 -6.11 2.53
C VAL A 65 -3.78 -7.21 3.57
N ALA A 66 -2.62 -7.80 3.86
CA ALA A 66 -2.49 -8.86 4.86
C ALA A 66 -2.92 -8.38 6.25
N MET A 67 -2.53 -7.18 6.65
CA MET A 67 -2.94 -6.62 7.95
C MET A 67 -4.43 -6.35 8.00
N GLY A 68 -5.01 -5.76 6.95
CA GLY A 68 -6.44 -5.48 6.90
C GLY A 68 -7.28 -6.76 6.98
N PHE A 69 -6.94 -7.77 6.18
CA PHE A 69 -7.61 -9.07 6.23
C PHE A 69 -7.33 -9.80 7.54
N GLY A 70 -6.12 -9.71 8.08
CA GLY A 70 -5.75 -10.31 9.36
C GLY A 70 -6.63 -9.79 10.49
N TYR A 71 -6.85 -8.50 10.56
CA TYR A 71 -7.76 -7.91 11.55
C TYR A 71 -9.20 -8.38 11.36
N ALA A 72 -9.67 -8.41 10.12
CA ALA A 72 -11.03 -8.85 9.81
C ALA A 72 -11.25 -10.34 10.18
N ILE A 73 -10.30 -11.19 9.84
CA ILE A 73 -10.39 -12.64 10.12
C ILE A 73 -10.31 -12.87 11.63
N THR A 74 -9.43 -12.16 12.33
CA THR A 74 -9.28 -12.29 13.77
C THR A 74 -10.58 -11.94 14.49
N GLU A 75 -11.19 -10.82 14.17
CA GLU A 75 -12.48 -10.44 14.77
C GLU A 75 -13.57 -11.44 14.44
N SER A 76 -13.66 -11.85 13.18
CA SER A 76 -14.67 -12.81 12.72
C SER A 76 -14.52 -14.16 13.42
N SER A 77 -13.30 -14.65 13.55
CA SER A 77 -13.02 -15.96 14.16
C SER A 77 -13.24 -15.96 15.67
N LEU A 78 -12.90 -14.87 16.35
CA LEU A 78 -13.05 -14.79 17.81
C LEU A 78 -14.45 -14.32 18.22
N GLY A 79 -15.21 -13.73 17.32
CA GLY A 79 -16.51 -13.16 17.62
C GLY A 79 -16.45 -12.01 18.62
N GLN A 80 -15.28 -11.38 18.76
CA GLN A 80 -15.03 -10.29 19.69
C GLN A 80 -14.27 -9.16 19.01
N PRO A 81 -14.44 -7.90 19.49
CA PRO A 81 -13.64 -6.78 18.99
C PRO A 81 -12.14 -7.01 19.26
N LEU A 82 -11.32 -6.45 18.41
CA LEU A 82 -9.87 -6.53 18.57
C LEU A 82 -9.44 -5.87 19.88
N ILE A 83 -8.57 -6.56 20.61
CA ILE A 83 -7.88 -6.02 21.79
C ILE A 83 -6.70 -5.19 21.27
N GLY A 84 -6.50 -3.99 21.85
CA GLY A 84 -5.36 -3.16 21.46
C GLY A 84 -5.56 -2.40 20.15
N ARG A 85 -6.80 -2.08 19.78
CA ARG A 85 -7.10 -1.27 18.58
C ARG A 85 -6.33 0.05 18.53
N ARG A 86 -6.06 0.65 19.68
CA ARG A 86 -5.26 1.88 19.76
C ARG A 86 -3.86 1.67 19.18
N TRP A 87 -3.25 0.55 19.53
CA TRP A 87 -1.92 0.20 19.03
C TRP A 87 -1.94 -0.11 17.53
N ALA A 88 -3.01 -0.73 17.06
CA ALA A 88 -3.18 -0.96 15.62
C ALA A 88 -3.31 0.36 14.84
N TRP A 89 -4.02 1.34 15.39
CA TRP A 89 -4.08 2.68 14.79
C TRP A 89 -2.74 3.40 14.82
N VAL A 90 -1.96 3.23 15.89
CA VAL A 90 -0.60 3.77 15.96
C VAL A 90 0.26 3.13 14.88
N GLY A 91 0.18 1.82 14.70
CA GLY A 91 0.89 1.13 13.62
C GLY A 91 0.49 1.64 12.23
N PHE A 92 -0.80 1.86 11.99
CA PHE A 92 -1.29 2.43 10.75
C PHE A 92 -0.72 3.83 10.52
N ALA A 93 -0.73 4.67 11.54
CA ALA A 93 -0.17 6.03 11.46
C ALA A 93 1.33 6.00 11.13
N LEU A 94 2.07 5.06 11.69
CA LEU A 94 3.50 4.91 11.41
C LEU A 94 3.76 4.51 9.95
N VAL A 95 2.86 3.74 9.34
CA VAL A 95 2.98 3.39 7.92
C VAL A 95 2.84 4.62 7.03
N LEU A 96 2.03 5.60 7.43
CA LEU A 96 1.83 6.83 6.68
C LEU A 96 3.04 7.78 6.73
N VAL A 97 3.90 7.63 7.70
CA VAL A 97 5.11 8.42 7.86
C VAL A 97 6.27 7.77 7.11
#